data_e2ca4dfcc23acb365e3762e97af6df13
#
_entry.id   e2ca4dfcc23acb365e3762e97af6df13
#
_cell.length_a   1.000
_cell.length_b   1.000
_cell.length_c   1.000
_cell.angle_alpha   90.00
_cell.angle_beta   90.00
_cell.angle_gamma   90.00
#
_symmetry.space_group_name_H-M   'P 1'
#
loop_
_entity.id
_entity.type
_entity.pdbx_description
1 polymer ?
#
loop_
_entity_poly.entity_id
_entity_poly.type
_entity_poly.pdbx_seq_one_letter_code
_entity_poly.pdbx_strand_id
1 'polypeptide(L)'
;VRDLTGDDGLYWTPATEGERQTIEIWLPAGVSAGPVRIDAPRLSHLMANAVDDFRILKNLGASASCNVNAICRIDELGRGYTTAKNAVARMTFVKDAGTYLCTGTLLNDTDTTTQIPWFHTAHHCISSGQVAATLNTYWNYESSSCSPDTLGQYVQLSGGADFLYSSQDTDGALLRLRDGAPAGAAFAGWDANALSPATDVYAIHHPAGDLKKVSSGQHVVAR
;
A
#
# COMPACT_ATOMS: atom_id res chain seq x y z
N VAL A 1 -16.42 -12.58 7.46
CA VAL A 1 -15.11 -12.90 8.07
C VAL A 1 -14.42 -14.06 7.34
N ARG A 2 -15.14 -15.13 6.96
CA ARG A 2 -14.52 -16.29 6.26
C ARG A 2 -13.80 -15.89 4.96
N ASP A 3 -14.36 -14.94 4.22
CA ASP A 3 -13.82 -14.49 2.93
C ASP A 3 -12.62 -13.53 3.06
N LEU A 4 -12.31 -13.11 4.30
CA LEU A 4 -11.23 -12.17 4.63
C LEU A 4 -10.09 -12.82 5.42
N THR A 5 -10.19 -14.12 5.73
CA THR A 5 -9.12 -14.82 6.46
C THR A 5 -7.96 -15.15 5.52
N GLY A 6 -6.74 -15.06 6.04
CA GLY A 6 -5.54 -15.55 5.36
C GLY A 6 -5.47 -17.08 5.32
N ASP A 7 -4.42 -17.61 4.69
CA ASP A 7 -4.17 -19.06 4.61
C ASP A 7 -3.95 -19.70 5.99
N ASP A 8 -3.57 -18.90 6.98
CA ASP A 8 -3.44 -19.29 8.39
C ASP A 8 -4.77 -19.29 9.16
N GLY A 9 -5.89 -18.98 8.48
CA GLY A 9 -7.21 -18.91 9.09
C GLY A 9 -7.43 -17.68 9.98
N LEU A 10 -6.50 -16.71 9.98
CA LEU A 10 -6.60 -15.49 10.79
C LEU A 10 -7.16 -14.33 9.96
N TYR A 11 -7.98 -13.52 10.59
CA TYR A 11 -8.38 -12.22 10.07
C TYR A 11 -7.58 -11.12 10.76
N TRP A 12 -6.86 -10.33 10.00
CA TRP A 12 -6.16 -9.16 10.50
C TRP A 12 -7.07 -7.94 10.41
N THR A 13 -7.35 -7.36 11.57
CA THR A 13 -8.15 -6.12 11.64
C THR A 13 -7.41 -4.95 11.01
N PRO A 14 -8.11 -3.89 10.57
CA PRO A 14 -7.47 -2.62 10.26
C PRO A 14 -6.58 -2.15 11.41
N ALA A 15 -5.53 -1.40 11.08
CA ALA A 15 -4.80 -0.64 12.08
C ALA A 15 -5.73 0.43 12.63
N THR A 16 -5.85 0.50 13.95
CA THR A 16 -6.73 1.43 14.67
C THR A 16 -5.91 2.24 15.67
N GLU A 17 -6.39 3.40 16.03
CA GLU A 17 -5.71 4.30 16.96
C GLU A 17 -6.00 3.96 18.42
N GLY A 18 -5.05 4.30 19.30
CA GLY A 18 -5.19 4.21 20.75
C GLY A 18 -4.87 2.83 21.33
N GLU A 19 -4.84 2.77 22.65
CA GLU A 19 -4.47 1.59 23.43
C GLU A 19 -5.66 0.63 23.69
N ARG A 20 -6.85 1.05 23.34
CA ARG A 20 -8.08 0.27 23.57
C ARG A 20 -8.80 0.06 22.27
N GLN A 21 -9.12 -1.19 22.00
CA GLN A 21 -9.89 -1.60 20.84
C GLN A 21 -11.21 -2.24 21.30
N THR A 22 -12.29 -1.90 20.61
CA THR A 22 -13.61 -2.53 20.83
C THR A 22 -13.93 -3.36 19.60
N ILE A 23 -14.16 -4.65 19.80
CA ILE A 23 -14.63 -5.55 18.76
C ILE A 23 -16.13 -5.72 18.95
N GLU A 24 -16.91 -5.28 17.96
CA GLU A 24 -18.35 -5.51 17.93
C GLU A 24 -18.66 -6.70 17.03
N ILE A 25 -19.43 -7.65 17.56
CA ILE A 25 -19.91 -8.81 16.80
C ILE A 25 -21.41 -8.70 16.63
N TRP A 26 -21.82 -8.60 15.41
CA TRP A 26 -23.23 -8.59 15.07
C TRP A 26 -23.73 -10.01 14.77
N LEU A 27 -24.74 -10.47 15.50
CA LEU A 27 -25.36 -11.77 15.30
C LEU A 27 -26.72 -11.59 14.65
N PRO A 28 -27.09 -12.44 13.66
CA PRO A 28 -28.44 -12.44 13.13
C PRO A 28 -29.50 -12.70 14.22
N ALA A 29 -30.69 -12.18 14.00
CA ALA A 29 -31.81 -12.40 14.93
C ALA A 29 -32.04 -13.89 15.16
N GLY A 30 -32.18 -14.30 16.44
CA GLY A 30 -32.38 -15.69 16.83
C GLY A 30 -31.11 -16.54 17.00
N VAL A 31 -29.93 -15.99 16.71
CA VAL A 31 -28.63 -16.65 16.95
C VAL A 31 -28.19 -16.40 18.41
N SER A 32 -27.85 -17.45 19.13
CA SER A 32 -27.32 -17.33 20.50
C SER A 32 -25.86 -16.89 20.50
N ALA A 33 -25.51 -15.96 21.37
CA ALA A 33 -24.12 -15.54 21.58
C ALA A 33 -23.27 -16.57 22.36
N GLY A 34 -23.87 -17.55 23.02
CA GLY A 34 -23.16 -18.51 23.87
C GLY A 34 -22.00 -19.26 23.19
N PRO A 35 -22.12 -19.72 21.93
CA PRO A 35 -21.03 -20.42 21.24
C PRO A 35 -20.01 -19.49 20.57
N VAL A 36 -20.24 -18.17 20.59
CA VAL A 36 -19.31 -17.23 19.98
C VAL A 36 -18.03 -17.15 20.80
N ARG A 37 -16.89 -17.32 20.13
CA ARG A 37 -15.58 -17.15 20.71
C ARG A 37 -14.78 -16.19 19.85
N ILE A 38 -14.03 -15.34 20.52
CA ILE A 38 -13.02 -14.48 19.91
C ILE A 38 -11.68 -14.90 20.46
N ASP A 39 -10.77 -15.25 19.61
CA ASP A 39 -9.41 -15.56 19.96
C ASP A 39 -8.49 -14.59 19.22
N ALA A 40 -7.63 -13.91 19.94
CA ALA A 40 -6.67 -12.95 19.39
C ALA A 40 -5.23 -13.45 19.65
N PRO A 41 -4.76 -14.44 18.87
CA PRO A 41 -3.47 -15.08 19.13
C PRO A 41 -2.26 -14.16 18.85
N ARG A 42 -2.48 -13.07 18.13
CA ARG A 42 -1.44 -12.12 17.76
C ARG A 42 -1.93 -10.69 17.87
N LEU A 43 -1.07 -9.81 18.36
CA LEU A 43 -1.26 -8.37 18.38
C LEU A 43 0.00 -7.72 17.80
N SER A 44 -0.17 -6.87 16.78
CA SER A 44 0.88 -5.99 16.31
C SER A 44 0.64 -4.59 16.90
N HIS A 45 1.48 -4.21 17.85
CA HIS A 45 1.44 -2.87 18.43
C HIS A 45 2.33 -1.95 17.60
N LEU A 46 1.71 -1.03 16.87
CA LEU A 46 2.42 0.03 16.19
C LEU A 46 2.92 1.01 17.25
N MET A 47 4.23 1.06 17.45
CA MET A 47 4.86 2.03 18.37
C MET A 47 4.76 3.47 17.84
N ALA A 48 4.16 3.61 16.64
CA ALA A 48 3.98 4.85 15.94
C ALA A 48 2.62 4.85 15.25
N ASN A 49 1.81 5.84 15.56
CA ASN A 49 0.56 6.04 14.85
C ASN A 49 0.83 6.54 13.43
N ALA A 50 0.35 5.80 12.41
CA ALA A 50 0.50 6.21 11.02
C ALA A 50 -0.22 7.54 10.70
N VAL A 51 -1.11 8.02 11.57
CA VAL A 51 -1.87 9.25 11.42
C VAL A 51 -1.35 10.38 12.30
N ASP A 52 -1.14 10.14 13.61
CA ASP A 52 -0.75 11.17 14.56
C ASP A 52 0.76 11.29 14.75
N ASP A 53 1.51 10.21 14.69
CA ASP A 53 2.96 10.21 14.79
C ASP A 53 3.68 10.67 13.53
N PHE A 54 2.90 10.99 12.51
CA PHE A 54 3.40 11.76 11.39
C PHE A 54 4.12 13.05 11.85
N ARG A 55 3.78 13.55 13.03
CA ARG A 55 4.45 14.69 13.69
C ARG A 55 5.57 14.29 14.66
N ILE A 56 5.54 13.09 15.21
CA ILE A 56 6.42 12.69 16.33
C ILE A 56 7.55 11.76 15.87
N LEU A 57 7.30 10.81 14.99
CA LEU A 57 8.28 9.78 14.65
C LEU A 57 9.20 10.11 13.51
N LYS A 58 8.81 10.99 12.66
CA LYS A 58 9.68 11.55 11.65
C LYS A 58 9.21 12.90 11.25
N ASN A 59 10.12 13.80 11.26
CA ASN A 59 10.10 14.95 10.42
C ASN A 59 9.47 14.58 9.07
N LEU A 60 8.30 15.12 8.78
CA LEU A 60 7.86 15.36 7.43
C LEU A 60 9.05 15.87 6.65
N GLY A 61 9.43 15.19 5.57
CA GLY A 61 10.68 15.50 4.88
C GLY A 61 11.88 14.68 5.36
N ALA A 62 11.69 13.56 6.07
CA ALA A 62 12.77 12.59 6.30
C ALA A 62 13.24 11.91 5.00
N SER A 63 12.49 12.04 3.93
CA SER A 63 12.92 11.68 2.59
C SER A 63 14.02 12.64 2.13
N ALA A 64 15.07 12.09 1.49
CA ALA A 64 16.15 12.91 0.93
C ALA A 64 15.60 14.02 0.01
N SER A 65 16.33 15.10 -0.13
CA SER A 65 15.92 16.30 -0.91
C SER A 65 15.58 16.05 -2.38
N CYS A 66 15.96 14.92 -2.94
CA CYS A 66 15.58 14.50 -4.29
C CYS A 66 14.12 13.99 -4.38
N ASN A 67 13.44 13.78 -3.24
CA ASN A 67 12.06 13.35 -3.18
C ASN A 67 11.13 14.56 -3.01
N VAL A 68 10.41 14.89 -4.04
CA VAL A 68 9.47 16.02 -4.07
C VAL A 68 8.04 15.52 -3.82
N ASN A 69 7.20 16.32 -3.15
CA ASN A 69 5.78 15.97 -3.01
C ASN A 69 5.16 15.67 -4.38
N ALA A 70 4.48 14.55 -4.48
CA ALA A 70 3.91 14.10 -5.76
C ALA A 70 2.97 15.14 -6.38
N ILE A 71 2.24 15.90 -5.56
CA ILE A 71 1.35 16.96 -6.04
C ILE A 71 2.09 18.09 -6.80
N CYS A 72 3.36 18.34 -6.47
CA CYS A 72 4.13 19.45 -7.04
C CYS A 72 4.51 19.26 -8.52
N ARG A 73 4.43 18.06 -9.04
CA ARG A 73 4.84 17.73 -10.40
C ARG A 73 3.65 17.50 -11.35
N ILE A 74 2.41 17.70 -10.90
CA ILE A 74 1.21 17.44 -11.71
C ILE A 74 1.16 18.32 -12.94
N ASP A 75 1.39 19.61 -12.77
CA ASP A 75 1.31 20.58 -13.88
C ASP A 75 2.42 20.36 -14.90
N GLU A 76 3.59 19.96 -14.45
CA GLU A 76 4.76 19.72 -15.31
C GLU A 76 4.63 18.38 -16.08
N LEU A 77 4.21 17.32 -15.41
CA LEU A 77 4.23 15.96 -15.96
C LEU A 77 2.88 15.52 -16.55
N GLY A 78 1.82 16.28 -16.29
CA GLY A 78 0.53 16.14 -16.97
C GLY A 78 -0.30 14.90 -16.56
N ARG A 79 -1.26 14.54 -17.43
CA ARG A 79 -2.28 13.52 -17.11
C ARG A 79 -1.72 12.12 -16.91
N GLY A 80 -0.71 11.72 -17.70
CA GLY A 80 -0.09 10.39 -17.57
C GLY A 80 0.52 10.19 -16.19
N TYR A 81 1.20 11.20 -15.68
CA TYR A 81 1.76 11.21 -14.34
C TYR A 81 0.66 11.15 -13.26
N THR A 82 -0.41 11.93 -13.42
CA THR A 82 -1.54 11.92 -12.47
C THR A 82 -2.18 10.54 -12.39
N THR A 83 -2.36 9.86 -13.52
CA THR A 83 -2.86 8.48 -13.56
C THR A 83 -1.91 7.54 -12.83
N ALA A 84 -0.61 7.58 -13.14
CA ALA A 84 0.39 6.76 -12.48
C ALA A 84 0.46 7.03 -10.97
N LYS A 85 0.38 8.29 -10.55
CA LYS A 85 0.34 8.70 -9.14
C LYS A 85 -0.85 8.07 -8.40
N ASN A 86 -2.02 8.04 -9.02
CA ASN A 86 -3.23 7.49 -8.42
C ASN A 86 -3.27 5.96 -8.39
N ALA A 87 -2.35 5.30 -9.10
CA ALA A 87 -2.17 3.85 -9.04
C ALA A 87 -1.29 3.40 -7.86
N VAL A 88 -0.54 4.31 -7.24
CA VAL A 88 0.44 4.00 -6.19
C VAL A 88 -0.18 4.13 -4.81
N ALA A 89 0.04 3.12 -3.95
CA ALA A 89 -0.39 3.11 -2.56
C ALA A 89 0.79 2.91 -1.60
N ARG A 90 0.72 3.55 -0.43
CA ARG A 90 1.53 3.19 0.72
C ARG A 90 1.01 1.88 1.29
N MET A 91 1.92 1.03 1.74
CA MET A 91 1.60 -0.27 2.32
C MET A 91 2.04 -0.34 3.77
N THR A 92 1.24 -1.03 4.60
CA THR A 92 1.69 -1.60 5.88
C THR A 92 1.33 -3.07 5.91
N PHE A 93 2.19 -3.90 6.47
CA PHE A 93 1.97 -5.34 6.62
C PHE A 93 2.77 -5.88 7.80
N VAL A 94 2.39 -7.07 8.29
CA VAL A 94 3.08 -7.75 9.39
C VAL A 94 3.95 -8.87 8.83
N LYS A 95 5.23 -8.87 9.21
CA LYS A 95 6.21 -9.89 8.87
C LYS A 95 7.13 -10.10 10.07
N ASP A 96 7.42 -11.36 10.42
CA ASP A 96 8.35 -11.69 11.52
C ASP A 96 8.06 -10.93 12.84
N ALA A 97 6.79 -10.83 13.21
CA ALA A 97 6.29 -10.10 14.39
C ALA A 97 6.51 -8.56 14.36
N GLY A 98 6.96 -7.99 13.25
CA GLY A 98 7.09 -6.55 13.02
C GLY A 98 6.08 -6.02 12.01
N THR A 99 5.75 -4.73 12.10
CA THR A 99 5.00 -4.01 11.06
C THR A 99 5.98 -3.23 10.19
N TYR A 100 5.86 -3.42 8.89
CA TYR A 100 6.75 -2.83 7.88
C TYR A 100 5.97 -1.92 6.94
N LEU A 101 6.71 -1.04 6.28
CA LEU A 101 6.22 -0.06 5.33
C LEU A 101 6.85 -0.30 3.96
N CYS A 102 6.04 -0.26 2.92
CA CYS A 102 6.49 -0.35 1.53
C CYS A 102 5.58 0.48 0.61
N THR A 103 5.88 0.42 -0.66
CA THR A 103 5.06 0.98 -1.74
C THR A 103 4.59 -0.15 -2.65
N GLY A 104 3.38 -0.03 -3.16
CA GLY A 104 2.90 -0.90 -4.22
C GLY A 104 2.05 -0.15 -5.23
N THR A 105 1.79 -0.78 -6.36
CA THR A 105 1.14 -0.14 -7.52
C THR A 105 0.07 -1.06 -8.09
N LEU A 106 -1.14 -0.54 -8.31
CA LEU A 106 -2.17 -1.22 -9.12
C LEU A 106 -1.73 -1.26 -10.57
N LEU A 107 -1.79 -2.45 -11.16
CA LEU A 107 -1.49 -2.69 -12.56
C LEU A 107 -2.76 -3.00 -13.34
N ASN A 108 -2.84 -2.46 -14.54
CA ASN A 108 -3.83 -2.87 -15.52
C ASN A 108 -3.45 -4.23 -16.13
N ASP A 109 -4.42 -4.93 -16.67
CA ASP A 109 -4.20 -6.11 -17.50
C ASP A 109 -4.48 -5.80 -18.99
N THR A 110 -4.43 -6.82 -19.82
CA THR A 110 -4.68 -6.69 -21.26
C THR A 110 -6.16 -6.75 -21.62
N ASP A 111 -7.04 -7.10 -20.67
CA ASP A 111 -8.48 -7.14 -20.88
C ASP A 111 -9.12 -5.80 -20.48
N THR A 112 -9.50 -5.00 -21.46
CA THR A 112 -10.10 -3.69 -21.23
C THR A 112 -11.49 -3.73 -20.60
N THR A 113 -12.09 -4.90 -20.44
CA THR A 113 -13.42 -5.10 -19.84
C THR A 113 -13.36 -5.45 -18.37
N THR A 114 -12.18 -5.71 -17.82
CA THR A 114 -11.99 -6.07 -16.41
C THR A 114 -11.24 -4.98 -15.64
N GLN A 115 -11.43 -4.97 -14.32
CA GLN A 115 -10.69 -4.15 -13.38
C GLN A 115 -10.24 -5.02 -12.21
N ILE A 116 -9.48 -6.08 -12.54
CA ILE A 116 -8.92 -6.95 -11.51
C ILE A 116 -7.82 -6.17 -10.77
N PRO A 117 -7.87 -6.08 -9.44
CA PRO A 117 -6.93 -5.25 -8.68
C PRO A 117 -5.56 -5.93 -8.52
N TRP A 118 -4.88 -6.15 -9.63
CA TRP A 118 -3.50 -6.64 -9.64
C TRP A 118 -2.61 -5.61 -8.96
N PHE A 119 -1.81 -6.06 -8.00
CA PHE A 119 -1.01 -5.17 -7.18
C PHE A 119 0.43 -5.64 -7.13
N HIS A 120 1.33 -4.83 -7.66
CA HIS A 120 2.75 -5.10 -7.72
C HIS A 120 3.50 -4.43 -6.58
N THR A 121 4.41 -5.17 -5.96
CA THR A 121 5.32 -4.67 -4.93
C THR A 121 6.64 -5.44 -4.97
N ALA A 122 7.50 -5.27 -3.98
CA ALA A 122 8.77 -5.97 -3.88
C ALA A 122 8.65 -7.32 -3.15
N HIS A 123 9.47 -8.30 -3.54
CA HIS A 123 9.60 -9.58 -2.82
C HIS A 123 10.06 -9.39 -1.38
N HIS A 124 11.04 -8.50 -1.13
CA HIS A 124 11.52 -8.26 0.23
C HIS A 124 10.42 -7.70 1.14
N CYS A 125 9.39 -7.04 0.58
CA CYS A 125 8.21 -6.59 1.31
C CYS A 125 7.27 -7.77 1.57
N ILE A 126 6.74 -8.40 0.52
CA ILE A 126 5.77 -9.49 0.62
C ILE A 126 6.25 -10.71 -0.16
N SER A 127 6.61 -11.77 0.57
CA SER A 127 7.13 -13.01 0.01
C SER A 127 6.28 -14.25 0.32
N SER A 128 5.12 -14.08 0.95
CA SER A 128 4.24 -15.20 1.30
C SER A 128 2.78 -14.79 1.43
N GLY A 129 1.86 -15.76 1.35
CA GLY A 129 0.43 -15.56 1.55
C GLY A 129 0.11 -15.08 2.97
N GLN A 130 0.84 -15.55 3.98
CA GLN A 130 0.65 -15.10 5.37
C GLN A 130 0.92 -13.60 5.52
N VAL A 131 1.99 -13.09 4.90
CA VAL A 131 2.31 -11.67 4.93
C VAL A 131 1.31 -10.88 4.09
N ALA A 132 0.94 -11.37 2.90
CA ALA A 132 -0.05 -10.73 2.03
C ALA A 132 -1.42 -10.57 2.69
N ALA A 133 -1.85 -11.54 3.51
CA ALA A 133 -3.11 -11.49 4.23
C ALA A 133 -3.17 -10.34 5.26
N THR A 134 -2.02 -9.83 5.72
CA THR A 134 -1.94 -8.73 6.70
C THR A 134 -1.85 -7.36 6.05
N LEU A 135 -1.89 -7.29 4.71
CA LEU A 135 -1.68 -6.05 3.96
C LEU A 135 -2.80 -5.04 4.22
N ASN A 136 -2.38 -3.84 4.57
CA ASN A 136 -3.20 -2.63 4.51
C ASN A 136 -2.62 -1.69 3.46
N THR A 137 -3.48 -1.10 2.63
CA THR A 137 -3.09 -0.12 1.62
C THR A 137 -3.68 1.24 1.91
N TYR A 138 -2.90 2.30 1.72
CA TYR A 138 -3.32 3.68 1.93
C TYR A 138 -3.21 4.42 0.60
N TRP A 139 -4.35 4.85 0.09
CA TRP A 139 -4.52 5.51 -1.19
C TRP A 139 -4.64 7.01 -1.02
N ASN A 140 -4.07 7.78 -1.91
CA ASN A 140 -3.99 9.25 -1.80
C ASN A 140 -3.29 9.71 -0.50
N TYR A 141 -2.44 8.87 0.07
CA TYR A 141 -1.63 9.22 1.23
C TYR A 141 -0.50 10.17 0.79
N GLU A 142 -0.88 11.40 0.51
CA GLU A 142 -0.02 12.41 -0.09
C GLU A 142 -0.27 13.81 0.52
N SER A 143 0.65 14.73 0.27
CA SER A 143 0.46 16.12 0.69
C SER A 143 -0.63 16.79 -0.14
N SER A 144 -1.46 17.58 0.51
CA SER A 144 -2.46 18.44 -0.15
C SER A 144 -1.85 19.73 -0.72
N SER A 145 -0.58 20.00 -0.43
CA SER A 145 0.16 21.17 -0.92
C SER A 145 1.62 20.86 -1.19
N CYS A 146 2.29 21.68 -1.98
CA CYS A 146 3.72 21.52 -2.25
C CYS A 146 4.57 21.84 -1.01
N SER A 147 4.16 22.82 -0.21
CA SER A 147 4.84 23.26 1.00
C SER A 147 3.88 24.12 1.84
N PRO A 148 3.82 23.90 3.15
CA PRO A 148 4.44 22.83 3.91
C PRO A 148 3.80 21.47 3.58
N ASP A 149 4.46 20.38 3.95
CA ASP A 149 3.90 19.03 3.89
C ASP A 149 2.64 18.98 4.80
N THR A 150 1.50 18.70 4.18
CA THR A 150 0.22 18.61 4.87
C THR A 150 -0.53 17.38 4.37
N LEU A 151 -0.73 16.39 5.25
CA LEU A 151 -1.45 15.18 4.86
C LEU A 151 -2.85 15.53 4.36
N GLY A 152 -3.17 15.10 3.14
CA GLY A 152 -4.48 15.20 2.52
C GLY A 152 -5.43 14.11 3.00
N GLN A 153 -6.63 14.07 2.40
CA GLN A 153 -7.56 12.96 2.63
C GLN A 153 -7.05 11.71 1.95
N TYR A 154 -7.13 10.59 2.65
CA TYR A 154 -6.70 9.29 2.14
C TYR A 154 -7.75 8.21 2.40
N VAL A 155 -7.63 7.09 1.72
CA VAL A 155 -8.49 5.91 1.92
C VAL A 155 -7.60 4.75 2.36
N GLN A 156 -7.97 4.08 3.46
CA GLN A 156 -7.35 2.85 3.92
C GLN A 156 -8.21 1.65 3.54
N LEU A 157 -7.58 0.62 2.97
CA LEU A 157 -8.17 -0.69 2.76
C LEU A 157 -7.38 -1.73 3.57
N SER A 158 -8.08 -2.67 4.20
CA SER A 158 -7.51 -3.62 5.15
C SER A 158 -7.85 -5.08 4.87
N GLY A 159 -8.42 -5.37 3.72
CA GLY A 159 -8.83 -6.74 3.35
C GLY A 159 -7.67 -7.70 3.08
N GLY A 160 -6.44 -7.22 3.10
CA GLY A 160 -5.29 -8.02 2.69
C GLY A 160 -5.25 -8.26 1.18
N ALA A 161 -4.43 -9.22 0.78
CA ALA A 161 -4.30 -9.61 -0.62
C ALA A 161 -4.10 -11.11 -0.77
N ASP A 162 -4.48 -11.65 -1.92
CA ASP A 162 -4.07 -12.98 -2.35
C ASP A 162 -2.65 -12.91 -2.91
N PHE A 163 -1.79 -13.79 -2.44
CA PHE A 163 -0.42 -13.91 -2.92
C PHE A 163 -0.39 -14.75 -4.20
N LEU A 164 0.09 -14.19 -5.29
CA LEU A 164 0.11 -14.86 -6.59
C LEU A 164 1.50 -15.33 -6.99
N TYR A 165 2.49 -14.44 -6.83
CA TYR A 165 3.85 -14.71 -7.25
C TYR A 165 4.85 -13.81 -6.55
N SER A 166 6.06 -14.28 -6.31
CA SER A 166 7.21 -13.42 -6.03
C SER A 166 8.52 -14.10 -6.44
N SER A 167 9.53 -13.29 -6.70
CA SER A 167 10.88 -13.73 -7.06
C SER A 167 11.92 -12.90 -6.35
N GLN A 168 12.82 -13.57 -5.66
CA GLN A 168 13.97 -12.94 -5.01
C GLN A 168 14.97 -12.38 -6.04
N ASP A 169 15.11 -13.03 -7.19
CA ASP A 169 16.06 -12.62 -8.23
C ASP A 169 15.71 -11.28 -8.86
N THR A 170 14.41 -11.00 -9.00
CA THR A 170 13.91 -9.73 -9.55
C THR A 170 13.41 -8.76 -8.48
N ASP A 171 13.40 -9.20 -7.23
CA ASP A 171 12.76 -8.51 -6.10
C ASP A 171 11.31 -8.09 -6.39
N GLY A 172 10.60 -8.82 -7.24
CA GLY A 172 9.21 -8.54 -7.62
C GLY A 172 8.21 -9.43 -6.90
N ALA A 173 7.04 -8.90 -6.57
CA ALA A 173 5.89 -9.63 -6.07
C ALA A 173 4.60 -9.15 -6.73
N LEU A 174 3.73 -10.11 -7.08
CA LEU A 174 2.41 -9.85 -7.65
C LEU A 174 1.34 -10.39 -6.71
N LEU A 175 0.39 -9.54 -6.38
CA LEU A 175 -0.72 -9.80 -5.49
C LEU A 175 -2.03 -9.47 -6.19
N ARG A 176 -3.16 -9.90 -5.61
CA ARG A 176 -4.49 -9.43 -5.94
C ARG A 176 -5.15 -8.89 -4.67
N LEU A 177 -5.50 -7.60 -4.63
CA LEU A 177 -6.18 -7.03 -3.48
C LEU A 177 -7.57 -7.66 -3.31
N ARG A 178 -7.95 -7.96 -2.07
CA ARG A 178 -9.26 -8.58 -1.75
C ARG A 178 -10.39 -7.56 -1.69
N ASP A 179 -10.11 -6.34 -1.22
CA ASP A 179 -11.09 -5.24 -1.15
C ASP A 179 -11.35 -4.55 -2.49
N GLY A 180 -10.60 -4.93 -3.53
CA GLY A 180 -10.64 -4.21 -4.80
C GLY A 180 -9.86 -2.89 -4.78
N ALA A 181 -10.08 -2.06 -5.79
CA ALA A 181 -9.49 -0.72 -5.88
C ALA A 181 -10.47 0.31 -5.31
N PRO A 182 -10.01 1.30 -4.51
CA PRO A 182 -10.91 2.32 -4.00
C PRO A 182 -11.30 3.32 -5.11
N ALA A 183 -12.39 4.04 -4.87
CA ALA A 183 -12.81 5.10 -5.78
C ALA A 183 -11.70 6.15 -5.99
N GLY A 184 -11.43 6.50 -7.24
CA GLY A 184 -10.37 7.44 -7.62
C GLY A 184 -8.98 6.81 -7.79
N ALA A 185 -8.78 5.54 -7.45
CA ALA A 185 -7.58 4.83 -7.84
C ALA A 185 -7.52 4.62 -9.36
N ALA A 186 -6.30 4.58 -9.89
CA ALA A 186 -6.05 4.27 -11.28
C ALA A 186 -5.27 2.95 -11.40
N PHE A 187 -5.31 2.35 -12.57
CA PHE A 187 -4.52 1.18 -12.90
C PHE A 187 -3.38 1.62 -13.82
N ALA A 188 -2.14 1.44 -13.38
CA ALA A 188 -0.97 1.78 -14.18
C ALA A 188 -0.80 0.78 -15.33
N GLY A 189 -0.44 1.29 -16.48
CA GLY A 189 0.09 0.46 -17.57
C GLY A 189 1.45 -0.13 -17.20
N TRP A 190 1.87 -1.13 -17.96
CA TRP A 190 3.18 -1.74 -17.83
C TRP A 190 3.79 -1.99 -19.21
N ASP A 191 5.10 -1.99 -19.26
CA ASP A 191 5.87 -2.29 -20.46
C ASP A 191 7.08 -3.15 -20.07
N ALA A 192 7.23 -4.30 -20.72
CA ALA A 192 8.34 -5.23 -20.49
C ALA A 192 9.52 -5.03 -21.47
N ASN A 193 9.43 -4.05 -22.36
CA ASN A 193 10.52 -3.74 -23.27
C ASN A 193 11.67 -3.05 -22.52
N ALA A 194 12.89 -3.26 -23.01
CA ALA A 194 14.05 -2.58 -22.46
C ALA A 194 13.97 -1.07 -22.72
N LEU A 195 14.27 -0.28 -21.69
CA LEU A 195 14.37 1.15 -21.82
C LEU A 195 15.64 1.55 -22.60
N SER A 196 15.52 2.56 -23.43
CA SER A 196 16.70 3.17 -24.08
C SER A 196 17.58 3.87 -23.04
N PRO A 197 18.91 3.90 -23.26
CA PRO A 197 19.80 4.71 -22.43
C PRO A 197 19.36 6.18 -22.39
N ALA A 198 19.56 6.83 -21.25
CA ALA A 198 19.18 8.22 -20.99
C ALA A 198 17.66 8.52 -21.09
N THR A 199 16.78 7.50 -21.12
CA THR A 199 15.34 7.71 -20.95
C THR A 199 15.07 8.31 -19.57
N ASP A 200 14.32 9.41 -19.53
CA ASP A 200 13.88 10.00 -18.27
C ASP A 200 12.90 9.08 -17.55
N VAL A 201 13.12 8.86 -16.27
CA VAL A 201 12.31 7.99 -15.42
C VAL A 201 11.85 8.72 -14.16
N TYR A 202 10.67 8.40 -13.70
CA TYR A 202 10.07 8.96 -12.49
C TYR A 202 9.64 7.83 -11.56
N ALA A 203 10.14 7.83 -10.33
CA ALA A 203 9.74 6.89 -9.30
C ALA A 203 8.73 7.55 -8.37
N ILE A 204 7.50 7.03 -8.34
CA ILE A 204 6.44 7.47 -7.44
C ILE A 204 6.37 6.48 -6.29
N HIS A 205 6.60 6.94 -5.06
CA HIS A 205 6.76 6.04 -3.93
C HIS A 205 6.49 6.72 -2.58
N HIS A 206 6.58 5.94 -1.50
CA HIS A 206 6.46 6.38 -0.11
C HIS A 206 7.79 6.15 0.62
N PRO A 207 8.82 7.00 0.39
CA PRO A 207 10.15 6.80 0.96
C PRO A 207 10.11 6.86 2.48
N ALA A 208 10.66 5.85 3.16
CA ALA A 208 10.60 5.72 4.61
C ALA A 208 9.17 5.75 5.21
N GLY A 209 8.15 5.41 4.40
CA GLY A 209 6.74 5.50 4.79
C GLY A 209 6.17 6.92 4.82
N ASP A 210 6.90 7.89 4.33
CA ASP A 210 6.48 9.30 4.21
C ASP A 210 5.29 9.47 3.25
N LEU A 211 4.78 10.68 3.11
CA LEU A 211 3.80 11.05 2.10
C LEU A 211 4.28 10.65 0.72
N LYS A 212 3.34 10.45 -0.20
CA LYS A 212 3.68 10.13 -1.58
C LYS A 212 4.61 11.17 -2.18
N LYS A 213 5.75 10.72 -2.65
CA LYS A 213 6.79 11.54 -3.26
C LYS A 213 7.05 11.05 -4.69
N VAL A 214 7.73 11.88 -5.42
CA VAL A 214 8.29 11.55 -6.72
C VAL A 214 9.77 11.93 -6.75
N SER A 215 10.58 11.05 -7.27
CA SER A 215 11.97 11.33 -7.64
C SER A 215 12.16 11.11 -9.14
N SER A 216 13.09 11.82 -9.74
CA SER A 216 13.40 11.74 -11.17
C SER A 216 14.85 11.34 -11.40
N GLY A 217 15.10 10.69 -12.50
CA GLY A 217 16.42 10.27 -12.92
C GLY A 217 16.42 9.86 -14.38
N GLN A 218 17.53 9.32 -14.83
CA GLN A 218 17.67 8.79 -16.19
C GLN A 218 18.10 7.33 -16.13
N HIS A 219 17.57 6.53 -17.05
CA HIS A 219 17.98 5.14 -17.21
C HIS A 219 19.45 5.08 -17.64
N VAL A 220 20.25 4.35 -16.85
CA VAL A 220 21.64 4.01 -17.20
C VAL A 220 21.73 2.54 -17.54
N VAL A 221 22.54 2.18 -18.52
CA VAL A 221 22.77 0.78 -18.85
C VAL A 221 23.52 0.13 -17.70
N ALA A 222 23.03 -1.02 -17.22
CA ALA A 222 23.78 -1.83 -16.25
C ALA A 222 25.12 -2.26 -16.90
N ARG A 223 26.20 -2.08 -16.16
CA ARG A 223 27.54 -2.50 -16.57
C ARG A 223 27.81 -3.92 -16.10
#